data_d983fde2a1d0634aa3d33313cbeec952
#
_entry.id   d983fde2a1d0634aa3d33313cbeec952
#
_cell.length_a   1.000
_cell.length_b   1.000
_cell.length_c   1.000
_cell.angle_alpha   90.00
_cell.angle_beta   90.00
_cell.angle_gamma   90.00
#
_symmetry.space_group_name_H-M   'P 1'
#
loop_
_entity.id
_entity.type
_entity.pdbx_description
1 polymer ?
#
loop_
_entity_poly.entity_id
_entity_poly.type
_entity_poly.pdbx_seq_one_letter_code
_entity_poly.pdbx_strand_id
1 'polypeptide(L)'
;MKKFLLLAISLLFLASCGGKTVVVQGEDGRPAWTMKGAGAFTIDGRKVFRAVGIASDMGDEAMTLAASADNARVNLSFVLKTYVKALHESYKRSIKTGEMPDPQFEQDVTHVSEVMTKSKFAGAQVVDRWIDPKNKTVYTLLELDLNSVNDMIKNVKGISQALIDTVGKRSEEAHERLNERLKEVGDF
;
A
#
# COMPACT_ATOMS: atom_id res chain seq x y z
N MET A 1 10.23 70.36 -18.00
CA MET A 1 9.13 69.36 -18.18
C MET A 1 9.75 68.00 -17.99
N LYS A 2 9.64 67.47 -16.76
CA LYS A 2 10.31 66.24 -16.33
C LYS A 2 9.33 65.07 -16.42
N LYS A 3 9.62 64.11 -17.28
CA LYS A 3 8.84 62.87 -17.41
C LYS A 3 9.26 61.90 -16.30
N PHE A 4 8.38 61.67 -15.35
CA PHE A 4 8.55 60.59 -14.37
C PHE A 4 8.14 59.25 -14.97
N LEU A 5 9.12 58.39 -15.14
CA LEU A 5 8.94 57.00 -15.53
C LEU A 5 8.72 56.16 -14.29
N LEU A 6 7.47 55.79 -14.02
CA LEU A 6 7.11 54.86 -12.93
C LEU A 6 7.38 53.45 -13.39
N LEU A 7 8.44 52.87 -12.85
CA LEU A 7 8.80 51.46 -13.02
C LEU A 7 7.96 50.62 -12.04
N ALA A 8 6.89 50.00 -12.54
CA ALA A 8 6.08 49.08 -11.74
C ALA A 8 6.82 47.73 -11.67
N ILE A 9 7.47 47.47 -10.53
CA ILE A 9 8.03 46.15 -10.22
C ILE A 9 6.88 45.22 -9.80
N SER A 10 6.45 44.36 -10.71
CA SER A 10 5.50 43.31 -10.43
C SER A 10 6.21 42.18 -9.67
N LEU A 11 6.02 42.11 -8.36
CA LEU A 11 6.43 40.97 -7.54
C LEU A 11 5.48 39.81 -7.81
N LEU A 12 5.91 38.87 -8.66
CA LEU A 12 5.27 37.57 -8.78
C LEU A 12 5.53 36.76 -7.49
N PHE A 13 4.57 36.75 -6.60
CA PHE A 13 4.51 35.74 -5.53
C PHE A 13 4.23 34.37 -6.14
N LEU A 14 5.26 33.57 -6.32
CA LEU A 14 5.12 32.13 -6.54
C LEU A 14 4.59 31.52 -5.23
N ALA A 15 3.28 31.41 -5.10
CA ALA A 15 2.64 30.59 -4.08
C ALA A 15 2.97 29.13 -4.39
N SER A 16 4.08 28.64 -3.83
CA SER A 16 4.37 27.21 -3.76
C SER A 16 3.34 26.56 -2.85
N CYS A 17 2.27 26.02 -3.44
CA CYS A 17 1.36 25.10 -2.76
C CYS A 17 2.10 23.78 -2.51
N GLY A 18 2.99 23.75 -1.55
CA GLY A 18 3.42 22.51 -0.90
C GLY A 18 2.22 21.96 -0.13
N GLY A 19 1.50 20.99 -0.71
CA GLY A 19 0.42 20.28 -0.05
C GLY A 19 0.97 19.62 1.20
N LYS A 20 0.83 20.27 2.36
CA LYS A 20 1.07 19.62 3.66
C LYS A 20 -0.04 18.59 3.82
N THR A 21 0.30 17.32 3.71
CA THR A 21 -0.58 16.25 4.18
C THR A 21 -0.86 16.55 5.64
N VAL A 22 -2.11 16.87 5.98
CA VAL A 22 -2.52 17.07 7.37
C VAL A 22 -2.46 15.69 8.02
N VAL A 23 -1.37 15.43 8.72
CA VAL A 23 -1.25 14.24 9.55
C VAL A 23 -2.15 14.48 10.76
N VAL A 24 -3.32 13.84 10.80
CA VAL A 24 -4.18 13.85 11.97
C VAL A 24 -3.40 13.12 13.09
N GLN A 25 -2.99 13.88 14.10
CA GLN A 25 -2.33 13.32 15.28
C GLN A 25 -3.38 13.04 16.35
N GLY A 26 -3.24 11.91 17.04
CA GLY A 26 -3.97 11.66 18.28
C GLY A 26 -3.52 12.64 19.39
N GLU A 27 -4.26 12.69 20.51
CA GLU A 27 -3.94 13.56 21.65
C GLU A 27 -2.54 13.32 22.25
N ASP A 28 -1.95 12.15 21.99
CA ASP A 28 -0.60 11.75 22.42
C ASP A 28 0.50 12.04 21.37
N GLY A 29 0.18 12.74 20.29
CA GLY A 29 1.10 13.02 19.18
C GLY A 29 1.31 11.83 18.23
N ARG A 30 0.57 10.74 18.41
CA ARG A 30 0.65 9.53 17.58
C ARG A 30 0.06 9.78 16.20
N PRO A 31 0.79 9.49 15.10
CA PRO A 31 0.25 9.61 13.76
C PRO A 31 -0.94 8.67 13.53
N ALA A 32 -1.98 9.16 12.86
CA ALA A 32 -3.21 8.38 12.62
C ALA A 32 -2.95 7.05 11.87
N TRP A 33 -1.92 7.00 11.02
CA TRP A 33 -1.59 5.78 10.28
C TRP A 33 -1.17 4.61 11.17
N THR A 34 -0.67 4.86 12.39
CA THR A 34 -0.27 3.79 13.32
C THR A 34 -1.47 2.97 13.79
N MET A 35 -2.68 3.53 13.69
CA MET A 35 -3.94 2.90 14.08
C MET A 35 -4.73 2.33 12.89
N LYS A 36 -4.42 2.77 11.66
CA LYS A 36 -5.17 2.35 10.46
C LYS A 36 -4.89 0.91 10.01
N GLY A 37 -3.91 0.24 10.61
CA GLY A 37 -3.59 -1.15 10.30
C GLY A 37 -2.99 -1.34 8.91
N ALA A 38 -3.24 -2.51 8.32
CA ALA A 38 -2.69 -2.94 7.04
C ALA A 38 -3.82 -3.16 6.02
N GLY A 39 -3.59 -2.79 4.73
CA GLY A 39 -4.60 -2.95 3.69
C GLY A 39 -4.29 -2.25 2.37
N ALA A 40 -5.35 -2.09 1.56
CA ALA A 40 -5.33 -1.33 0.32
C ALA A 40 -5.86 0.08 0.56
N PHE A 41 -5.18 1.09 0.01
CA PHE A 41 -5.51 2.50 0.19
C PHE A 41 -5.38 3.26 -1.13
N THR A 42 -6.14 4.33 -1.26
CA THR A 42 -5.94 5.33 -2.32
C THR A 42 -5.39 6.60 -1.69
N ILE A 43 -4.16 6.95 -2.03
CA ILE A 43 -3.43 8.09 -1.47
C ILE A 43 -3.04 9.02 -2.61
N ASP A 44 -3.57 10.23 -2.63
CA ASP A 44 -3.33 11.23 -3.69
C ASP A 44 -3.55 10.65 -5.11
N GLY A 45 -4.63 9.87 -5.27
CA GLY A 45 -4.98 9.20 -6.51
C GLY A 45 -4.17 7.94 -6.85
N ARG A 46 -3.13 7.60 -6.08
CA ARG A 46 -2.34 6.36 -6.26
C ARG A 46 -2.97 5.21 -5.48
N LYS A 47 -3.08 4.06 -6.12
CA LYS A 47 -3.53 2.81 -5.49
C LYS A 47 -2.31 2.11 -4.88
N VAL A 48 -2.32 1.97 -3.57
CA VAL A 48 -1.18 1.42 -2.80
C VAL A 48 -1.65 0.38 -1.78
N PHE A 49 -0.75 -0.50 -1.41
CA PHE A 49 -0.90 -1.36 -0.25
C PHE A 49 -0.01 -0.82 0.86
N ARG A 50 -0.56 -0.73 2.07
CA ARG A 50 0.18 -0.29 3.26
C ARG A 50 0.12 -1.32 4.35
N ALA A 51 1.16 -1.36 5.16
CA ALA A 51 1.19 -2.16 6.36
C ALA A 51 2.03 -1.48 7.45
N VAL A 52 1.55 -1.59 8.68
CA VAL A 52 2.25 -1.09 9.86
C VAL A 52 2.91 -2.27 10.56
N GLY A 53 4.19 -2.12 10.87
CA GLY A 53 4.92 -3.03 11.74
C GLY A 53 5.27 -2.34 13.04
N ILE A 54 5.25 -3.10 14.13
CA ILE A 54 5.48 -2.60 15.49
C ILE A 54 6.58 -3.45 16.12
N ALA A 55 7.53 -2.81 16.80
CA ALA A 55 8.51 -3.48 17.64
C ALA A 55 8.70 -2.72 18.96
N SER A 56 8.69 -3.43 20.07
CA SER A 56 9.05 -2.88 21.37
C SER A 56 10.55 -2.62 21.43
N ASP A 57 10.97 -1.70 22.30
CA ASP A 57 12.38 -1.42 22.55
C ASP A 57 13.17 -2.72 22.84
N MET A 58 14.21 -2.96 22.07
CA MET A 58 15.11 -4.12 22.20
C MET A 58 16.45 -3.75 22.87
N GLY A 59 16.57 -2.51 23.39
CA GLY A 59 17.81 -1.99 23.94
C GLY A 59 18.85 -1.56 22.89
N ASP A 60 18.59 -1.81 21.62
CA ASP A 60 19.35 -1.35 20.46
C ASP A 60 18.38 -0.76 19.44
N GLU A 61 18.58 0.51 19.12
CA GLU A 61 17.69 1.25 18.22
C GLU A 61 17.70 0.66 16.81
N ALA A 62 18.87 0.29 16.29
CA ALA A 62 18.97 -0.27 14.94
C ALA A 62 18.27 -1.62 14.83
N MET A 63 18.39 -2.47 15.85
CA MET A 63 17.65 -3.74 15.92
C MET A 63 16.15 -3.51 16.03
N THR A 64 15.70 -2.55 16.85
CA THR A 64 14.28 -2.23 17.00
C THR A 64 13.67 -1.70 15.71
N LEU A 65 14.40 -0.80 15.01
CA LEU A 65 13.99 -0.28 13.69
C LEU A 65 13.90 -1.40 12.65
N ALA A 66 14.86 -2.31 12.61
CA ALA A 66 14.86 -3.45 11.70
C ALA A 66 13.67 -4.39 11.99
N ALA A 67 13.47 -4.75 13.26
CA ALA A 67 12.36 -5.62 13.68
C ALA A 67 11.00 -5.03 13.33
N SER A 68 10.78 -3.73 13.54
CA SER A 68 9.52 -3.07 13.16
C SER A 68 9.29 -3.09 11.64
N ALA A 69 10.35 -2.89 10.84
CA ALA A 69 10.26 -2.95 9.40
C ALA A 69 9.97 -4.38 8.89
N ASP A 70 10.56 -5.40 9.52
CA ASP A 70 10.31 -6.80 9.18
C ASP A 70 8.88 -7.21 9.56
N ASN A 71 8.36 -6.79 10.70
CA ASN A 71 6.97 -6.98 11.08
C ASN A 71 6.01 -6.30 10.08
N ALA A 72 6.35 -5.11 9.58
CA ALA A 72 5.58 -4.45 8.54
C ALA A 72 5.58 -5.25 7.23
N ARG A 73 6.71 -5.88 6.83
CA ARG A 73 6.77 -6.76 5.66
C ARG A 73 5.90 -8.01 5.83
N VAL A 74 5.92 -8.61 7.01
CA VAL A 74 5.03 -9.75 7.32
C VAL A 74 3.57 -9.34 7.17
N ASN A 75 3.16 -8.22 7.74
CA ASN A 75 1.79 -7.72 7.62
C ASN A 75 1.42 -7.38 6.17
N LEU A 76 2.34 -6.79 5.40
CA LEU A 76 2.15 -6.53 3.97
C LEU A 76 1.93 -7.83 3.19
N SER A 77 2.63 -8.92 3.53
CA SER A 77 2.44 -10.23 2.89
C SER A 77 1.02 -10.76 3.03
N PHE A 78 0.40 -10.59 4.20
CA PHE A 78 -0.99 -10.98 4.41
C PHE A 78 -1.97 -10.12 3.60
N VAL A 79 -1.70 -8.81 3.48
CA VAL A 79 -2.49 -7.92 2.61
C VAL A 79 -2.44 -8.39 1.16
N LEU A 80 -1.24 -8.69 0.65
CA LEU A 80 -1.06 -9.13 -0.74
C LEU A 80 -1.68 -10.51 -1.00
N LYS A 81 -1.61 -11.43 -0.04
CA LYS A 81 -2.33 -12.70 -0.13
C LYS A 81 -3.84 -12.47 -0.24
N THR A 82 -4.38 -11.54 0.54
CA THR A 82 -5.80 -11.17 0.48
C THR A 82 -6.16 -10.52 -0.85
N TYR A 83 -5.25 -9.70 -1.42
CA TYR A 83 -5.42 -9.12 -2.75
C TYR A 83 -5.45 -10.19 -3.85
N VAL A 84 -4.55 -11.16 -3.83
CA VAL A 84 -4.55 -12.28 -4.79
C VAL A 84 -5.87 -13.07 -4.70
N LYS A 85 -6.39 -13.27 -3.49
CA LYS A 85 -7.73 -13.87 -3.29
C LYS A 85 -8.84 -13.00 -3.88
N ALA A 86 -8.76 -11.67 -3.74
CA ALA A 86 -9.75 -10.76 -4.34
C ALA A 86 -9.70 -10.79 -5.89
N LEU A 87 -8.52 -10.93 -6.49
CA LEU A 87 -8.36 -11.18 -7.93
C LEU A 87 -9.05 -12.47 -8.36
N HIS A 88 -8.86 -13.56 -7.60
CA HIS A 88 -9.50 -14.84 -7.84
C HIS A 88 -11.03 -14.73 -7.81
N GLU A 89 -11.59 -14.07 -6.81
CA GLU A 89 -13.03 -13.83 -6.72
C GLU A 89 -13.55 -12.97 -7.88
N SER A 90 -12.77 -11.99 -8.33
CA SER A 90 -13.09 -11.18 -9.52
C SER A 90 -13.09 -12.00 -10.80
N TYR A 91 -12.15 -12.95 -10.95
CA TYR A 91 -12.14 -13.90 -12.05
C TYR A 91 -13.39 -14.80 -12.04
N LYS A 92 -13.70 -15.43 -10.91
CA LYS A 92 -14.90 -16.30 -10.78
C LYS A 92 -16.19 -15.58 -11.19
N ARG A 93 -16.36 -14.33 -10.80
CA ARG A 93 -17.53 -13.52 -11.20
C ARG A 93 -17.57 -13.20 -12.69
N SER A 94 -16.46 -13.32 -13.40
CA SER A 94 -16.40 -13.05 -14.84
C SER A 94 -16.74 -14.26 -15.70
N ILE A 95 -16.79 -15.43 -15.11
CA ILE A 95 -17.12 -16.68 -15.80
C ILE A 95 -18.63 -16.69 -16.04
N LYS A 96 -19.06 -16.99 -17.27
CA LYS A 96 -20.46 -17.09 -17.61
C LYS A 96 -21.13 -18.26 -16.91
N THR A 97 -22.44 -18.14 -16.67
CA THR A 97 -23.21 -19.23 -16.10
C THR A 97 -23.09 -20.49 -16.97
N GLY A 98 -22.63 -21.60 -16.40
CA GLY A 98 -22.41 -22.88 -17.08
C GLY A 98 -20.99 -23.12 -17.60
N GLU A 99 -20.11 -22.12 -17.54
CA GLU A 99 -18.68 -22.33 -17.80
C GLU A 99 -17.95 -22.77 -16.52
N MET A 100 -17.00 -23.68 -16.64
CA MET A 100 -16.15 -24.12 -15.52
C MET A 100 -14.95 -23.19 -15.40
N PRO A 101 -14.52 -22.84 -14.15
CA PRO A 101 -13.26 -22.16 -13.95
C PRO A 101 -12.10 -22.95 -14.55
N ASP A 102 -11.08 -22.25 -15.05
CA ASP A 102 -9.85 -22.88 -15.50
C ASP A 102 -9.14 -23.52 -14.29
N PRO A 103 -8.93 -24.86 -14.27
CA PRO A 103 -8.24 -25.53 -13.15
C PRO A 103 -6.81 -25.02 -12.93
N GLN A 104 -6.12 -24.58 -13.99
CA GLN A 104 -4.78 -24.01 -13.91
C GLN A 104 -4.80 -22.69 -13.14
N PHE A 105 -5.85 -21.88 -13.32
CA PHE A 105 -6.00 -20.59 -12.62
C PHE A 105 -6.04 -20.76 -11.09
N GLU A 106 -6.72 -21.81 -10.59
CA GLU A 106 -6.78 -22.12 -9.15
C GLU A 106 -5.38 -22.48 -8.60
N GLN A 107 -4.60 -23.24 -9.37
CA GLN A 107 -3.23 -23.59 -9.00
C GLN A 107 -2.32 -22.35 -8.99
N ASP A 108 -2.46 -21.50 -9.98
CA ASP A 108 -1.70 -20.25 -10.11
C ASP A 108 -1.97 -19.30 -8.94
N VAL A 109 -3.22 -19.14 -8.53
CA VAL A 109 -3.61 -18.32 -7.37
C VAL A 109 -2.92 -18.84 -6.10
N THR A 110 -2.88 -20.16 -5.92
CA THR A 110 -2.20 -20.77 -4.78
C THR A 110 -0.69 -20.53 -4.86
N HIS A 111 -0.08 -20.78 -6.00
CA HIS A 111 1.35 -20.58 -6.23
C HIS A 111 1.77 -19.11 -6.02
N VAL A 112 1.05 -18.16 -6.62
CA VAL A 112 1.31 -16.72 -6.43
C VAL A 112 1.16 -16.31 -4.97
N SER A 113 0.14 -16.81 -4.27
CA SER A 113 -0.06 -16.52 -2.84
C SER A 113 1.12 -16.99 -1.98
N GLU A 114 1.71 -18.15 -2.29
CA GLU A 114 2.91 -18.65 -1.62
C GLU A 114 4.15 -17.79 -1.94
N VAL A 115 4.34 -17.44 -3.20
CA VAL A 115 5.44 -16.57 -3.63
C VAL A 115 5.34 -15.23 -2.92
N MET A 116 4.15 -14.61 -2.86
CA MET A 116 3.94 -13.34 -2.17
C MET A 116 4.25 -13.44 -0.66
N THR A 117 3.96 -14.57 -0.03
CA THR A 117 4.27 -14.78 1.40
C THR A 117 5.78 -14.89 1.67
N LYS A 118 6.54 -15.43 0.72
CA LYS A 118 8.00 -15.65 0.85
C LYS A 118 8.84 -14.50 0.29
N SER A 119 8.24 -13.56 -0.44
CA SER A 119 8.96 -12.48 -1.11
C SER A 119 9.41 -11.39 -0.12
N LYS A 120 10.61 -10.85 -0.37
CA LYS A 120 11.12 -9.67 0.35
C LYS A 120 10.54 -8.34 -0.18
N PHE A 121 9.51 -8.40 -1.02
CA PHE A 121 8.84 -7.25 -1.67
C PHE A 121 9.81 -6.19 -2.19
N ALA A 122 10.52 -6.51 -3.27
CA ALA A 122 11.31 -5.54 -4.01
C ALA A 122 10.38 -4.38 -4.42
N GLY A 123 10.72 -3.16 -4.00
CA GLY A 123 9.89 -1.97 -4.24
C GLY A 123 9.01 -1.52 -3.07
N ALA A 124 8.84 -2.34 -2.00
CA ALA A 124 8.21 -1.86 -0.79
C ALA A 124 9.12 -0.84 -0.08
N GLN A 125 8.56 0.33 0.20
CA GLN A 125 9.30 1.45 0.79
C GLN A 125 8.80 1.75 2.20
N VAL A 126 9.72 2.07 3.10
CA VAL A 126 9.36 2.70 4.37
C VAL A 126 9.02 4.16 4.06
N VAL A 127 7.75 4.52 4.24
CA VAL A 127 7.26 5.88 3.95
C VAL A 127 7.15 6.74 5.19
N ASP A 128 7.06 6.11 6.37
CA ASP A 128 7.07 6.83 7.64
C ASP A 128 7.50 5.94 8.80
N ARG A 129 7.96 6.56 9.90
CA ARG A 129 8.25 5.93 11.18
C ARG A 129 7.85 6.85 12.32
N TRP A 130 7.35 6.24 13.38
CA TRP A 130 7.09 6.94 14.64
C TRP A 130 7.60 6.11 15.81
N ILE A 131 8.27 6.79 16.74
CA ILE A 131 8.79 6.17 17.96
C ILE A 131 8.00 6.75 19.12
N ASP A 132 7.34 5.89 19.88
CA ASP A 132 6.62 6.29 21.08
C ASP A 132 7.62 6.84 22.11
N PRO A 133 7.51 8.12 22.49
CA PRO A 133 8.47 8.74 23.41
C PRO A 133 8.42 8.14 24.82
N LYS A 134 7.32 7.47 25.20
CA LYS A 134 7.11 6.92 26.55
C LYS A 134 7.78 5.56 26.73
N ASN A 135 7.65 4.68 25.74
CA ASN A 135 8.09 3.28 25.86
C ASN A 135 9.05 2.84 24.76
N LYS A 136 9.51 3.77 23.91
CA LYS A 136 10.43 3.51 22.78
C LYS A 136 9.92 2.48 21.77
N THR A 137 8.64 2.18 21.75
CA THR A 137 8.03 1.31 20.73
C THR A 137 8.13 1.99 19.37
N VAL A 138 8.66 1.27 18.39
CA VAL A 138 8.82 1.74 17.01
C VAL A 138 7.65 1.26 16.15
N TYR A 139 7.05 2.18 15.43
CA TYR A 139 6.06 1.93 14.38
C TYR A 139 6.69 2.25 13.04
N THR A 140 6.59 1.34 12.08
CA THR A 140 7.10 1.53 10.71
C THR A 140 5.94 1.36 9.74
N LEU A 141 5.73 2.35 8.87
CA LEU A 141 4.76 2.29 7.77
C LEU A 141 5.48 1.90 6.48
N LEU A 142 5.09 0.76 5.91
CA LEU A 142 5.47 0.33 4.56
C LEU A 142 4.39 0.68 3.55
N GLU A 143 4.82 1.03 2.35
CA GLU A 143 3.96 1.23 1.18
C GLU A 143 4.50 0.46 -0.03
N LEU A 144 3.60 -0.13 -0.80
CA LEU A 144 3.89 -0.79 -2.07
C LEU A 144 2.82 -0.42 -3.09
N ASP A 145 3.24 0.06 -4.25
CA ASP A 145 2.34 0.47 -5.33
C ASP A 145 1.64 -0.72 -5.99
N LEU A 146 0.38 -0.53 -6.42
CA LEU A 146 -0.42 -1.57 -7.08
C LEU A 146 0.24 -2.09 -8.36
N ASN A 147 0.85 -1.22 -9.18
CA ASN A 147 1.50 -1.64 -10.42
C ASN A 147 2.71 -2.52 -10.12
N SER A 148 3.49 -2.19 -9.08
CA SER A 148 4.60 -3.03 -8.63
C SER A 148 4.13 -4.43 -8.21
N VAL A 149 2.99 -4.54 -7.52
CA VAL A 149 2.39 -5.83 -7.15
C VAL A 149 1.94 -6.60 -8.39
N ASN A 150 1.27 -5.92 -9.33
CA ASN A 150 0.82 -6.53 -10.58
C ASN A 150 2.00 -7.06 -11.41
N ASP A 151 3.09 -6.32 -11.48
CA ASP A 151 4.30 -6.75 -12.19
C ASP A 151 4.97 -7.94 -11.47
N MET A 152 4.99 -7.93 -10.15
CA MET A 152 5.48 -9.08 -9.37
C MET A 152 4.66 -10.33 -9.67
N ILE A 153 3.32 -10.25 -9.72
CA ILE A 153 2.46 -11.38 -10.06
C ILE A 153 2.75 -11.88 -11.47
N LYS A 154 2.76 -10.99 -12.46
CA LYS A 154 3.01 -11.34 -13.87
C LYS A 154 4.37 -11.99 -14.12
N ASN A 155 5.35 -11.68 -13.27
CA ASN A 155 6.70 -12.22 -13.35
C ASN A 155 6.90 -13.56 -12.60
N VAL A 156 5.86 -14.08 -11.93
CA VAL A 156 5.92 -15.42 -11.32
C VAL A 156 6.02 -16.45 -12.44
N LYS A 157 7.03 -17.32 -12.36
CA LYS A 157 7.26 -18.35 -13.39
C LYS A 157 6.15 -19.38 -13.38
N GLY A 158 5.69 -19.76 -14.56
CA GLY A 158 4.76 -20.88 -14.75
C GLY A 158 3.29 -20.55 -14.52
N ILE A 159 2.92 -19.27 -14.38
CA ILE A 159 1.51 -18.87 -14.30
C ILE A 159 0.87 -18.82 -15.69
N SER A 160 -0.44 -19.10 -15.74
CA SER A 160 -1.23 -19.10 -16.96
C SER A 160 -1.46 -17.68 -17.51
N GLN A 161 -1.74 -17.60 -18.81
CA GLN A 161 -2.17 -16.35 -19.45
C GLN A 161 -3.48 -15.84 -18.86
N ALA A 162 -4.37 -16.73 -18.40
CA ALA A 162 -5.64 -16.37 -17.76
C ALA A 162 -5.43 -15.51 -16.50
N LEU A 163 -4.43 -15.84 -15.68
CA LEU A 163 -4.11 -15.04 -14.49
C LEU A 163 -3.47 -13.68 -14.90
N ILE A 164 -2.56 -13.67 -15.86
CA ILE A 164 -1.94 -12.44 -16.38
C ILE A 164 -3.02 -11.48 -16.91
N ASP A 165 -3.96 -11.98 -17.69
CA ASP A 165 -5.08 -11.21 -18.23
C ASP A 165 -6.01 -10.69 -17.13
N THR A 166 -6.27 -11.51 -16.11
CA THR A 166 -7.08 -11.12 -14.95
C THR A 166 -6.43 -9.99 -14.17
N VAL A 167 -5.13 -10.07 -13.91
CA VAL A 167 -4.37 -8.98 -13.28
C VAL A 167 -4.47 -7.72 -14.13
N GLY A 168 -4.29 -7.81 -15.45
CA GLY A 168 -4.38 -6.66 -16.35
C GLY A 168 -5.75 -5.97 -16.40
N LYS A 169 -6.84 -6.75 -16.28
CA LYS A 169 -8.21 -6.24 -16.44
C LYS A 169 -8.92 -5.92 -15.13
N ARG A 170 -8.51 -6.52 -14.00
CA ARG A 170 -9.29 -6.51 -12.74
C ARG A 170 -8.50 -6.12 -11.50
N SER A 171 -7.23 -5.77 -11.65
CA SER A 171 -6.40 -5.40 -10.50
C SER A 171 -6.94 -4.20 -9.73
N GLU A 172 -7.46 -3.20 -10.44
CA GLU A 172 -8.04 -2.01 -9.82
C GLU A 172 -9.33 -2.34 -9.07
N GLU A 173 -10.23 -3.14 -9.66
CA GLU A 173 -11.45 -3.61 -9.02
C GLU A 173 -11.14 -4.41 -7.74
N ALA A 174 -10.16 -5.31 -7.80
CA ALA A 174 -9.75 -6.11 -6.65
C ALA A 174 -9.16 -5.24 -5.53
N HIS A 175 -8.37 -4.23 -5.88
CA HIS A 175 -7.82 -3.27 -4.93
C HIS A 175 -8.91 -2.44 -4.26
N GLU A 176 -9.86 -1.91 -5.04
CA GLU A 176 -10.99 -1.11 -4.52
C GLU A 176 -11.85 -1.90 -3.55
N ARG A 177 -12.19 -3.15 -3.89
CA ARG A 177 -12.94 -4.04 -2.99
C ARG A 177 -12.22 -4.31 -1.67
N LEU A 178 -10.90 -4.44 -1.71
CA LEU A 178 -10.11 -4.61 -0.50
C LEU A 178 -10.12 -3.32 0.33
N ASN A 179 -10.04 -2.15 -0.30
CA ASN A 179 -10.12 -0.86 0.37
C ASN A 179 -11.51 -0.63 1.01
N GLU A 180 -12.60 -0.99 0.31
CA GLU A 180 -13.97 -0.88 0.83
C GLU A 180 -14.19 -1.75 2.07
N ARG A 181 -13.77 -3.01 2.03
CA ARG A 181 -13.86 -3.91 3.20
C ARG A 181 -13.14 -3.37 4.44
N LEU A 182 -12.04 -2.66 4.25
CA LEU A 182 -11.33 -2.03 5.37
C LEU A 182 -12.11 -0.87 5.97
N LYS A 183 -12.86 -0.12 5.15
CA LYS A 183 -13.74 0.95 5.63
C LYS A 183 -14.94 0.41 6.40
N GLU A 184 -15.48 -0.75 5.98
CA GLU A 184 -16.61 -1.40 6.66
C GLU A 184 -16.22 -2.03 8.01
N VAL A 185 -14.99 -2.56 8.12
CA VAL A 185 -14.47 -3.18 9.35
C VAL A 185 -13.85 -2.15 10.30
N GLY A 186 -13.46 -1.00 9.76
CA GLY A 186 -12.79 0.08 10.47
C GLY A 186 -13.65 1.32 10.53
N ASP A 187 -14.73 1.29 11.33
CA ASP A 187 -15.24 2.52 11.96
C ASP A 187 -14.20 2.99 13.00
N PHE A 188 -13.05 3.44 12.47
CA PHE A 188 -11.98 4.07 13.24
C PHE A 188 -11.89 5.54 12.93
#